data_08b02ef51ec5841b5fc9e073ac1e5eac
#
_entry.id   08b02ef51ec5841b5fc9e073ac1e5eac
#
_cell.length_a   1.000
_cell.length_b   1.000
_cell.length_c   1.000
_cell.angle_alpha   90.00
_cell.angle_beta   90.00
_cell.angle_gamma   90.00
#
_symmetry.space_group_name_H-M   'P 1'
#
loop_
_entity.id
_entity.type
_entity.pdbx_description
1 polymer ?
#
loop_
_entity_poly.entity_id
_entity_poly.type
_entity_poly.pdbx_seq_one_letter_code
_entity_poly.pdbx_strand_id
1 'polypeptide(L)'
;MVAVTMRGFFQFGAVGVVQAGWGDGDDMNDGRAITMAELADRRLTVERIAAARGAVNIRVCGSVARGEARPDSDIDLVVDMDDHRDVLDLVELVLDLEEELGRRVDVLAMSRGRPPSRYSPVYAIVADAVPITAAPPPRCLRLSPDHDRRLLQELRQSIALVRSYAHGGEAAFMRNDMAVDAAKHRLGEIADSCGRLSGELKARHPDIRWRALSGLPVAARHGHRGCWEIVTQHLPALDQLIEYELTS
;
A
#
# COMPACT_ATOMS: atom_id res chain seq x y z
N MET A 1 -0.59 -21.83 -21.45
CA MET A 1 -1.88 -21.09 -21.42
C MET A 1 -1.78 -20.11 -20.28
N VAL A 2 -1.57 -18.84 -20.59
CA VAL A 2 -1.39 -17.78 -19.57
C VAL A 2 -2.75 -17.46 -18.96
N ALA A 3 -2.89 -17.65 -17.65
CA ALA A 3 -4.09 -17.25 -16.91
C ALA A 3 -3.87 -15.82 -16.36
N VAL A 4 -4.58 -14.86 -16.90
CA VAL A 4 -4.57 -13.49 -16.40
C VAL A 4 -5.60 -13.36 -15.29
N THR A 5 -5.15 -13.13 -14.07
CA THR A 5 -6.03 -12.95 -12.92
C THR A 5 -6.19 -11.46 -12.63
N MET A 6 -7.38 -10.92 -12.92
CA MET A 6 -7.75 -9.56 -12.54
C MET A 6 -8.21 -9.52 -11.09
N ARG A 7 -7.51 -8.82 -10.22
CA ARG A 7 -7.99 -8.49 -8.88
C ARG A 7 -8.47 -7.04 -8.83
N GLY A 8 -9.78 -6.87 -9.11
CA GLY A 8 -10.55 -5.67 -8.77
C GLY A 8 -10.51 -4.53 -9.78
N PHE A 9 -11.54 -4.44 -10.62
CA PHE A 9 -11.91 -3.21 -11.32
C PHE A 9 -12.74 -2.34 -10.36
N PHE A 10 -12.20 -1.23 -9.89
CA PHE A 10 -12.97 -0.24 -9.14
C PHE A 10 -13.41 0.90 -10.06
N GLN A 11 -14.71 1.12 -10.17
CA GLN A 11 -15.39 2.03 -11.09
C GLN A 11 -15.34 3.52 -10.65
N PHE A 12 -14.43 3.88 -9.74
CA PHE A 12 -14.22 5.28 -9.33
C PHE A 12 -12.72 5.65 -9.41
N GLY A 13 -12.34 6.30 -10.53
CA GLY A 13 -10.97 6.72 -10.81
C GLY A 13 -10.10 5.52 -11.19
N ALA A 14 -9.97 5.25 -12.50
CA ALA A 14 -9.40 4.05 -13.09
C ALA A 14 -8.09 3.59 -12.43
N VAL A 15 -8.19 2.61 -11.54
CA VAL A 15 -7.07 1.87 -10.98
C VAL A 15 -7.26 0.41 -11.37
N GLY A 16 -6.38 -0.11 -12.21
CA GLY A 16 -6.35 -1.53 -12.59
C GLY A 16 -5.12 -2.20 -12.00
N VAL A 17 -5.28 -3.36 -11.37
CA VAL A 17 -4.16 -4.25 -10.99
C VAL A 17 -4.24 -5.47 -11.89
N VAL A 18 -3.18 -5.74 -12.63
CA VAL A 18 -3.06 -6.92 -13.48
C VAL A 18 -1.86 -7.74 -13.02
N GLN A 19 -2.11 -9.01 -12.77
CA GLN A 19 -1.12 -10.06 -12.56
C GLN A 19 -1.25 -11.06 -13.70
N ALA A 20 -0.16 -11.37 -14.38
CA ALA A 20 -0.11 -12.51 -15.27
C ALA A 20 0.18 -13.77 -14.44
N GLY A 21 -0.72 -14.75 -14.49
CA GLY A 21 -0.51 -16.05 -13.84
C GLY A 21 0.21 -17.00 -14.78
N TRP A 22 1.45 -17.34 -14.48
CA TRP A 22 2.15 -18.47 -15.11
C TRP A 22 1.76 -19.77 -14.40
N GLY A 23 1.60 -20.85 -15.16
CA GLY A 23 1.40 -22.18 -14.54
C GLY A 23 2.68 -22.65 -13.81
N ASP A 24 2.52 -23.52 -12.83
CA ASP A 24 3.53 -24.05 -11.89
C ASP A 24 4.76 -24.76 -12.54
N GLY A 25 5.35 -24.26 -13.61
CA GLY A 25 6.39 -24.98 -14.33
C GLY A 25 7.53 -24.21 -14.96
N ASP A 26 7.42 -22.91 -15.16
CA ASP A 26 8.50 -22.13 -15.78
C ASP A 26 9.11 -21.15 -14.76
N ASP A 27 10.11 -21.65 -14.03
CA ASP A 27 11.01 -20.84 -13.22
C ASP A 27 11.89 -19.96 -14.13
N MET A 28 11.41 -18.77 -14.50
CA MET A 28 12.21 -17.74 -15.18
C MET A 28 13.20 -17.05 -14.23
N ASN A 29 13.38 -17.57 -13.02
CA ASN A 29 14.18 -17.00 -11.97
C ASN A 29 15.62 -17.56 -11.96
N ASP A 30 16.62 -16.69 -12.08
CA ASP A 30 18.04 -17.04 -11.97
C ASP A 30 18.52 -17.36 -10.53
N GLY A 31 17.58 -17.46 -9.57
CA GLY A 31 17.86 -17.74 -8.16
C GLY A 31 18.40 -16.54 -7.39
N ARG A 32 18.45 -15.33 -7.97
CA ARG A 32 18.92 -14.10 -7.34
C ARG A 32 17.75 -13.13 -7.10
N ALA A 33 17.79 -12.38 -6.02
CA ALA A 33 16.85 -11.29 -5.80
C ALA A 33 17.15 -10.13 -6.76
N ILE A 34 16.12 -9.58 -7.42
CA ILE A 34 16.28 -8.39 -8.23
C ILE A 34 16.44 -7.14 -7.34
N THR A 35 17.27 -6.21 -7.79
CA THR A 35 17.57 -4.97 -7.06
C THR A 35 17.11 -3.73 -7.82
N MET A 36 16.92 -2.61 -7.10
CA MET A 36 16.66 -1.31 -7.73
C MET A 36 17.76 -0.90 -8.71
N ALA A 37 19.02 -1.28 -8.46
CA ALA A 37 20.15 -0.97 -9.35
C ALA A 37 19.99 -1.70 -10.69
N GLU A 38 19.65 -3.00 -10.66
CA GLU A 38 19.42 -3.79 -11.88
C GLU A 38 18.21 -3.27 -12.67
N LEU A 39 17.15 -2.82 -12.00
CA LEU A 39 16.03 -2.18 -12.69
C LEU A 39 16.42 -0.83 -13.29
N ALA A 40 17.23 -0.04 -12.58
CA ALA A 40 17.73 1.24 -13.07
C ALA A 40 18.63 1.08 -14.33
N ASP A 41 19.45 0.02 -14.38
CA ASP A 41 20.27 -0.30 -15.54
C ASP A 41 19.41 -0.64 -16.76
N ARG A 42 18.24 -1.26 -16.56
CA ARG A 42 17.28 -1.60 -17.63
C ARG A 42 16.21 -0.52 -17.87
N ARG A 43 16.32 0.61 -17.21
CA ARG A 43 15.32 1.69 -17.23
C ARG A 43 14.86 2.07 -18.65
N LEU A 44 15.80 2.34 -19.54
CA LEU A 44 15.46 2.81 -20.90
C LEU A 44 14.64 1.79 -21.69
N THR A 45 14.91 0.50 -21.48
CA THR A 45 14.14 -0.57 -22.11
C THR A 45 12.75 -0.67 -21.50
N VAL A 46 12.64 -0.63 -20.16
CA VAL A 46 11.37 -0.65 -19.44
C VAL A 46 10.51 0.56 -19.82
N GLU A 47 11.08 1.76 -19.85
CA GLU A 47 10.37 3.00 -20.28
C GLU A 47 9.90 2.91 -21.73
N ARG A 48 10.70 2.32 -22.63
CA ARG A 48 10.32 2.14 -24.05
C ARG A 48 9.17 1.16 -24.20
N ILE A 49 9.21 0.03 -23.50
CA ILE A 49 8.11 -0.96 -23.47
C ILE A 49 6.84 -0.31 -22.96
N ALA A 50 6.92 0.38 -21.82
CA ALA A 50 5.78 1.05 -21.22
C ALA A 50 5.19 2.13 -22.15
N ALA A 51 6.02 2.96 -22.76
CA ALA A 51 5.58 4.01 -23.68
C ALA A 51 4.85 3.42 -24.90
N ALA A 52 5.29 2.27 -25.43
CA ALA A 52 4.62 1.58 -26.55
C ALA A 52 3.17 1.18 -26.16
N ARG A 53 2.92 0.91 -24.90
CA ARG A 53 1.60 0.53 -24.35
C ARG A 53 0.84 1.72 -23.72
N GLY A 54 1.34 2.95 -23.89
CA GLY A 54 0.70 4.18 -23.36
C GLY A 54 0.89 4.37 -21.86
N ALA A 55 1.86 3.70 -21.27
CA ALA A 55 2.24 3.86 -19.87
C ALA A 55 3.47 4.78 -19.73
N VAL A 56 3.46 5.64 -18.72
CA VAL A 56 4.54 6.57 -18.41
C VAL A 56 4.74 6.64 -16.89
N ASN A 57 5.76 7.36 -16.45
CA ASN A 57 6.01 7.63 -15.03
C ASN A 57 6.11 6.35 -14.19
N ILE A 58 6.99 5.45 -14.62
CA ILE A 58 7.17 4.14 -13.99
C ILE A 58 7.85 4.30 -12.64
N ARG A 59 7.23 3.73 -11.63
CA ARG A 59 7.72 3.73 -10.26
C ARG A 59 7.72 2.30 -9.73
N VAL A 60 8.69 1.97 -8.90
CA VAL A 60 8.82 0.67 -8.25
C VAL A 60 8.27 0.78 -6.84
N CYS A 61 7.51 -0.19 -6.40
CA CYS A 61 7.02 -0.29 -5.04
C CYS A 61 7.36 -1.66 -4.42
N GLY A 62 6.77 -2.00 -3.30
CA GLY A 62 6.92 -3.32 -2.70
C GLY A 62 8.32 -3.64 -2.19
N SER A 63 8.66 -4.93 -2.21
CA SER A 63 9.90 -5.47 -1.64
C SER A 63 11.16 -4.97 -2.35
N VAL A 64 11.10 -4.81 -3.68
CA VAL A 64 12.22 -4.33 -4.50
C VAL A 64 12.57 -2.88 -4.13
N ALA A 65 11.58 -2.00 -4.04
CA ALA A 65 11.78 -0.61 -3.66
C ALA A 65 12.39 -0.46 -2.27
N ARG A 66 12.04 -1.35 -1.32
CA ARG A 66 12.57 -1.36 0.03
C ARG A 66 13.92 -2.08 0.20
N GLY A 67 14.40 -2.74 -0.86
CA GLY A 67 15.63 -3.56 -0.79
C GLY A 67 15.46 -4.86 0.02
N GLU A 68 14.23 -5.35 0.13
CA GLU A 68 13.83 -6.56 0.86
C GLU A 68 13.46 -7.73 -0.08
N ALA A 69 13.67 -7.56 -1.38
CA ALA A 69 13.32 -8.55 -2.38
C ALA A 69 14.05 -9.88 -2.12
N ARG A 70 13.34 -10.98 -2.35
CA ARG A 70 13.85 -12.36 -2.32
C ARG A 70 13.95 -12.89 -3.75
N PRO A 71 14.62 -14.04 -3.95
CA PRO A 71 14.66 -14.66 -5.27
C PRO A 71 13.31 -14.92 -5.89
N ASP A 72 12.29 -15.21 -5.09
CA ASP A 72 10.92 -15.50 -5.49
C ASP A 72 9.97 -14.26 -5.46
N SER A 73 10.51 -13.08 -5.16
CA SER A 73 9.72 -11.85 -5.13
C SER A 73 9.33 -11.40 -6.54
N ASP A 74 8.08 -10.98 -6.69
CA ASP A 74 7.58 -10.29 -7.86
C ASP A 74 8.09 -8.84 -7.91
N ILE A 75 8.04 -8.22 -9.08
CA ILE A 75 8.38 -6.81 -9.26
C ILE A 75 7.09 -6.01 -9.27
N ASP A 76 6.85 -5.21 -8.24
CA ASP A 76 5.68 -4.36 -8.13
C ASP A 76 5.94 -2.99 -8.78
N LEU A 77 5.18 -2.65 -9.81
CA LEU A 77 5.29 -1.39 -10.53
C LEU A 77 4.01 -0.55 -10.40
N VAL A 78 4.18 0.75 -10.31
CA VAL A 78 3.10 1.74 -10.46
C VAL A 78 3.36 2.53 -11.73
N VAL A 79 2.37 2.62 -12.61
CA VAL A 79 2.47 3.34 -13.89
C VAL A 79 1.29 4.29 -14.07
N ASP A 80 1.49 5.38 -14.79
CA ASP A 80 0.43 6.26 -15.22
C ASP A 80 0.04 5.90 -16.66
N MET A 81 -1.19 5.40 -16.86
CA MET A 81 -1.74 5.02 -18.18
C MET A 81 -2.52 6.17 -18.80
N ASP A 82 -2.49 6.26 -20.12
CA ASP A 82 -3.35 7.16 -20.87
C ASP A 82 -4.83 6.70 -20.78
N ASP A 83 -5.75 7.64 -20.62
CA ASP A 83 -7.19 7.36 -20.40
C ASP A 83 -7.87 6.61 -21.58
N HIS A 84 -7.22 6.55 -22.75
CA HIS A 84 -7.74 5.88 -23.95
C HIS A 84 -7.25 4.44 -24.09
N ARG A 85 -6.44 3.96 -23.14
CA ARG A 85 -5.94 2.59 -23.15
C ARG A 85 -6.88 1.67 -22.42
N ASP A 86 -6.97 0.46 -22.91
CA ASP A 86 -7.84 -0.56 -22.33
C ASP A 86 -7.06 -1.57 -21.48
N VAL A 87 -7.78 -2.54 -20.97
CA VAL A 87 -7.23 -3.62 -20.14
C VAL A 87 -6.26 -4.50 -20.92
N LEU A 88 -6.44 -4.65 -22.23
CA LEU A 88 -5.55 -5.47 -23.07
C LEU A 88 -4.18 -4.80 -23.21
N ASP A 89 -4.13 -3.48 -23.36
CA ASP A 89 -2.88 -2.72 -23.34
C ASP A 89 -2.10 -2.96 -22.02
N LEU A 90 -2.80 -3.03 -20.89
CA LEU A 90 -2.20 -3.29 -19.60
C LEU A 90 -1.70 -4.74 -19.47
N VAL A 91 -2.46 -5.71 -19.95
CA VAL A 91 -2.04 -7.13 -20.01
C VAL A 91 -0.80 -7.30 -20.87
N GLU A 92 -0.79 -6.70 -22.06
CA GLU A 92 0.35 -6.74 -22.97
C GLU A 92 1.58 -6.05 -22.35
N LEU A 93 1.39 -4.94 -21.62
CA LEU A 93 2.47 -4.30 -20.87
C LEU A 93 3.09 -5.25 -19.84
N VAL A 94 2.28 -5.96 -19.06
CA VAL A 94 2.76 -6.92 -18.07
C VAL A 94 3.57 -8.02 -18.73
N LEU A 95 3.04 -8.62 -19.79
CA LEU A 95 3.72 -9.70 -20.52
C LEU A 95 5.05 -9.26 -21.14
N ASP A 96 5.08 -8.09 -21.79
CA ASP A 96 6.31 -7.55 -22.39
C ASP A 96 7.37 -7.24 -21.31
N LEU A 97 6.94 -6.76 -20.13
CA LEU A 97 7.85 -6.49 -19.02
C LEU A 97 8.37 -7.78 -18.36
N GLU A 98 7.53 -8.81 -18.23
CA GLU A 98 7.94 -10.12 -17.72
C GLU A 98 8.95 -10.79 -18.65
N GLU A 99 8.73 -10.72 -19.96
CA GLU A 99 9.70 -11.23 -20.96
C GLU A 99 11.04 -10.51 -20.87
N GLU A 100 11.05 -9.18 -20.76
CA GLU A 100 12.27 -8.37 -20.67
C GLU A 100 13.02 -8.58 -19.35
N LEU A 101 12.28 -8.64 -18.24
CA LEU A 101 12.88 -8.70 -16.89
C LEU A 101 13.17 -10.13 -16.44
N GLY A 102 12.57 -11.13 -17.10
CA GLY A 102 12.71 -12.54 -16.74
C GLY A 102 12.10 -12.86 -15.37
N ARG A 103 11.06 -12.12 -14.96
CA ARG A 103 10.42 -12.25 -13.65
C ARG A 103 8.96 -11.85 -13.72
N ARG A 104 8.18 -12.30 -12.73
CA ARG A 104 6.79 -11.86 -12.58
C ARG A 104 6.73 -10.37 -12.26
N VAL A 105 5.78 -9.69 -12.90
CA VAL A 105 5.57 -8.25 -12.76
C VAL A 105 4.12 -7.98 -12.42
N ASP A 106 3.90 -7.29 -11.31
CA ASP A 106 2.59 -6.77 -10.92
C ASP A 106 2.52 -5.29 -11.27
N VAL A 107 1.55 -4.90 -12.08
CA VAL A 107 1.37 -3.51 -12.49
C VAL A 107 0.11 -2.92 -11.91
N LEU A 108 0.29 -1.86 -11.12
CA LEU A 108 -0.76 -0.97 -10.67
C LEU A 108 -0.85 0.22 -11.64
N ALA A 109 -1.87 0.21 -12.50
CA ALA A 109 -2.12 1.29 -13.45
C ALA A 109 -2.97 2.39 -12.82
N MET A 110 -2.51 3.63 -12.95
CA MET A 110 -3.19 4.85 -12.53
C MET A 110 -3.61 5.66 -13.76
N SER A 111 -4.74 6.36 -13.72
CA SER A 111 -5.08 7.34 -14.75
C SER A 111 -4.09 8.51 -14.71
N ARG A 112 -3.59 8.90 -15.86
CA ARG A 112 -2.60 9.96 -16.02
C ARG A 112 -3.09 11.29 -15.44
N GLY A 113 -2.28 11.90 -14.58
CA GLY A 113 -2.61 13.18 -13.95
C GLY A 113 -3.69 13.11 -12.86
N ARG A 114 -4.15 11.91 -12.48
CA ARG A 114 -5.12 11.70 -11.39
C ARG A 114 -4.47 10.89 -10.26
N PRO A 115 -3.85 11.54 -9.29
CA PRO A 115 -3.35 10.83 -8.12
C PRO A 115 -4.53 10.17 -7.38
N PRO A 116 -4.32 9.01 -6.75
CA PRO A 116 -5.36 8.37 -5.95
C PRO A 116 -5.77 9.29 -4.81
N SER A 117 -7.05 9.25 -4.47
CA SER A 117 -7.52 9.89 -3.24
C SER A 117 -6.74 9.32 -2.06
N ARG A 118 -6.37 10.18 -1.09
CA ARG A 118 -5.72 9.73 0.16
C ARG A 118 -6.53 8.69 0.94
N TYR A 119 -7.80 8.52 0.61
CA TYR A 119 -8.70 7.50 1.15
C TYR A 119 -8.75 6.23 0.30
N SER A 120 -8.05 6.20 -0.82
CA SER A 120 -7.96 5.00 -1.66
C SER A 120 -7.02 3.98 -1.03
N PRO A 121 -7.37 2.67 -1.04
CA PRO A 121 -6.48 1.62 -0.54
C PRO A 121 -5.13 1.56 -1.26
N VAL A 122 -5.03 2.11 -2.47
CA VAL A 122 -3.77 2.15 -3.24
C VAL A 122 -2.93 3.40 -2.95
N TYR A 123 -3.43 4.36 -2.17
CA TYR A 123 -2.71 5.60 -1.90
C TYR A 123 -1.35 5.36 -1.24
N ALA A 124 -1.30 4.49 -0.25
CA ALA A 124 -0.04 4.15 0.44
C ALA A 124 0.99 3.54 -0.53
N ILE A 125 0.54 2.62 -1.40
CA ILE A 125 1.40 1.99 -2.41
C ILE A 125 2.00 3.04 -3.35
N VAL A 126 1.16 3.96 -3.84
CA VAL A 126 1.58 5.02 -4.77
C VAL A 126 2.47 6.05 -4.08
N ALA A 127 2.20 6.37 -2.81
CA ALA A 127 2.98 7.32 -2.04
C ALA A 127 4.40 6.81 -1.71
N ASP A 128 4.55 5.49 -1.53
CA ASP A 128 5.83 4.85 -1.23
C ASP A 128 6.59 4.40 -2.50
N ALA A 129 5.97 4.54 -3.68
CA ALA A 129 6.58 4.13 -4.93
C ALA A 129 7.72 5.06 -5.34
N VAL A 130 8.87 4.47 -5.69
CA VAL A 130 10.12 5.15 -6.02
C VAL A 130 10.31 5.14 -7.54
N PRO A 131 10.65 6.28 -8.19
CA PRO A 131 10.94 6.29 -9.63
C PRO A 131 12.03 5.27 -9.99
N ILE A 132 11.87 4.58 -11.10
CA ILE A 132 12.86 3.60 -11.58
C ILE A 132 14.25 4.23 -11.84
N THR A 133 14.30 5.56 -11.94
CA THR A 133 15.53 6.35 -12.13
C THR A 133 16.29 6.63 -10.84
N ALA A 134 15.65 6.43 -9.71
CA ALA A 134 16.30 6.70 -8.43
C ALA A 134 17.40 5.66 -8.22
N ALA A 135 18.62 6.12 -7.91
CA ALA A 135 19.55 5.28 -7.20
C ALA A 135 18.81 4.67 -6.00
N PRO A 136 19.05 3.37 -5.66
CA PRO A 136 18.38 2.78 -4.50
C PRO A 136 18.48 3.78 -3.36
N PRO A 137 17.37 4.08 -2.67
CA PRO A 137 17.47 4.94 -1.51
C PRO A 137 18.60 4.36 -0.66
N PRO A 138 19.53 5.18 -0.16
CA PRO A 138 20.60 4.67 0.69
C PRO A 138 19.92 3.79 1.73
N ARG A 139 20.44 2.58 1.91
CA ARG A 139 19.95 1.58 2.88
C ARG A 139 19.57 2.32 4.14
N CYS A 140 18.29 2.32 4.49
CA CYS A 140 17.62 3.30 5.34
C CYS A 140 17.41 4.64 4.59
N LEU A 141 16.26 4.81 3.92
CA LEU A 141 15.52 5.99 4.25
C LEU A 141 15.34 5.88 5.77
N ARG A 142 16.22 6.50 6.52
CA ARG A 142 15.83 7.00 7.84
C ARG A 142 14.67 7.91 7.50
N LEU A 143 13.47 7.38 7.60
CA LEU A 143 12.28 8.21 7.60
C LEU A 143 12.64 9.30 8.59
N SER A 144 12.62 10.57 8.13
CA SER A 144 13.12 11.64 9.00
C SER A 144 12.41 11.48 10.34
N PRO A 145 13.03 11.78 11.48
CA PRO A 145 12.35 11.78 12.78
C PRO A 145 11.00 12.49 12.70
N ASP A 146 10.86 13.45 11.79
CA ASP A 146 9.63 14.17 11.49
C ASP A 146 8.57 13.33 10.76
N HIS A 147 8.93 12.23 10.08
CA HIS A 147 7.95 11.39 9.39
C HIS A 147 7.09 10.61 10.40
N ASP A 148 7.72 9.88 11.29
CA ASP A 148 7.00 9.15 12.33
C ASP A 148 6.25 10.12 13.23
N ARG A 149 6.87 11.24 13.60
CA ARG A 149 6.21 12.27 14.44
C ARG A 149 4.93 12.82 13.79
N ARG A 150 4.94 13.08 12.48
CA ARG A 150 3.72 13.50 11.75
C ARG A 150 2.66 12.42 11.74
N LEU A 151 3.02 11.17 11.44
CA LEU A 151 2.09 10.06 11.45
C LEU A 151 1.49 9.81 12.83
N LEU A 152 2.29 9.92 13.89
CA LEU A 152 1.81 9.82 15.28
C LEU A 152 0.82 10.94 15.62
N GLN A 153 1.04 12.16 15.13
CA GLN A 153 0.08 13.27 15.27
C GLN A 153 -1.23 13.01 14.51
N GLU A 154 -1.17 12.51 13.29
CA GLU A 154 -2.34 12.11 12.50
C GLU A 154 -3.13 10.99 13.21
N LEU A 155 -2.42 9.98 13.70
CA LEU A 155 -2.99 8.89 14.49
C LEU A 155 -3.73 9.41 15.75
N ARG A 156 -3.09 10.30 16.51
CA ARG A 156 -3.70 10.91 17.70
C ARG A 156 -5.00 11.64 17.37
N GLN A 157 -5.03 12.39 16.27
CA GLN A 157 -6.24 13.09 15.82
C GLN A 157 -7.35 12.11 15.42
N SER A 158 -7.01 11.07 14.66
CA SER A 158 -7.98 10.07 14.22
C SER A 158 -8.55 9.26 15.40
N ILE A 159 -7.72 8.89 16.39
CA ILE A 159 -8.15 8.21 17.61
C ILE A 159 -9.08 9.11 18.45
N ALA A 160 -8.73 10.38 18.60
CA ALA A 160 -9.57 11.33 19.33
C ALA A 160 -10.98 11.48 18.70
N LEU A 161 -11.05 11.52 17.36
CA LEU A 161 -12.32 11.56 16.64
C LEU A 161 -13.13 10.27 16.84
N VAL A 162 -12.50 9.10 16.71
CA VAL A 162 -13.18 7.82 16.97
C VAL A 162 -13.76 7.77 18.38
N ARG A 163 -13.00 8.21 19.38
CA ARG A 163 -13.46 8.30 20.77
C ARG A 163 -14.65 9.25 20.92
N SER A 164 -14.65 10.39 20.21
CA SER A 164 -15.79 11.32 20.24
C SER A 164 -17.07 10.70 19.71
N TYR A 165 -16.98 9.86 18.69
CA TYR A 165 -18.13 9.11 18.16
C TYR A 165 -18.65 8.05 19.15
N ALA A 166 -17.77 7.49 19.97
CA ALA A 166 -18.09 6.47 20.96
C ALA A 166 -18.45 7.04 22.36
N HIS A 167 -18.41 8.37 22.56
CA HIS A 167 -18.57 9.05 23.84
C HIS A 167 -19.87 8.70 24.57
N GLY A 168 -20.97 8.43 23.84
CA GLY A 168 -22.26 8.06 24.42
C GLY A 168 -22.36 6.63 24.99
N GLY A 169 -21.26 5.87 24.96
CA GLY A 169 -21.20 4.48 25.35
C GLY A 169 -21.74 3.52 24.30
N GLU A 170 -21.62 2.21 24.57
CA GLU A 170 -21.92 1.14 23.62
C GLU A 170 -23.34 1.24 23.04
N ALA A 171 -24.35 1.39 23.92
CA ALA A 171 -25.75 1.42 23.51
C ALA A 171 -26.09 2.62 22.61
N ALA A 172 -25.47 3.76 22.82
CA ALA A 172 -25.66 4.94 21.97
C ALA A 172 -24.93 4.76 20.62
N PHE A 173 -23.71 4.26 20.65
CA PHE A 173 -22.91 3.98 19.47
C PHE A 173 -23.59 2.95 18.56
N MET A 174 -24.10 1.84 19.13
CA MET A 174 -24.79 0.78 18.39
C MET A 174 -26.08 1.23 17.69
N ARG A 175 -26.69 2.33 18.14
CA ARG A 175 -27.91 2.89 17.53
C ARG A 175 -27.64 4.03 16.53
N ASN A 176 -26.38 4.41 16.34
CA ASN A 176 -26.01 5.53 15.50
C ASN A 176 -25.16 5.08 14.31
N ASP A 177 -25.83 4.72 13.21
CA ASP A 177 -25.18 4.25 11.99
C ASP A 177 -24.16 5.26 11.44
N MET A 178 -24.46 6.57 11.53
CA MET A 178 -23.55 7.63 11.08
C MET A 178 -22.26 7.64 11.92
N ALA A 179 -22.36 7.50 13.24
CA ALA A 179 -21.20 7.43 14.12
C ALA A 179 -20.35 6.19 13.85
N VAL A 180 -20.99 5.06 13.58
CA VAL A 180 -20.32 3.80 13.23
C VAL A 180 -19.59 3.91 11.88
N ASP A 181 -20.23 4.47 10.87
CA ASP A 181 -19.61 4.63 9.55
C ASP A 181 -18.47 5.65 9.57
N ALA A 182 -18.62 6.74 10.32
CA ALA A 182 -17.53 7.68 10.57
C ALA A 182 -16.35 7.01 11.31
N ALA A 183 -16.64 6.17 12.33
CA ALA A 183 -15.62 5.42 13.04
C ALA A 183 -14.90 4.41 12.13
N LYS A 184 -15.62 3.66 11.29
CA LYS A 184 -15.01 2.74 10.30
C LYS A 184 -14.04 3.46 9.36
N HIS A 185 -14.44 4.63 8.87
CA HIS A 185 -13.59 5.45 8.02
C HIS A 185 -12.29 5.83 8.73
N ARG A 186 -12.37 6.34 9.97
CA ARG A 186 -11.20 6.69 10.77
C ARG A 186 -10.34 5.49 11.14
N LEU A 187 -10.93 4.33 11.38
CA LEU A 187 -10.17 3.08 11.60
C LEU A 187 -9.37 2.67 10.37
N GLY A 188 -9.87 2.95 9.16
CA GLY A 188 -9.10 2.81 7.93
C GLY A 188 -7.87 3.71 7.91
N GLU A 189 -8.03 5.00 8.23
CA GLU A 189 -6.91 5.96 8.30
C GLU A 189 -5.87 5.57 9.35
N ILE A 190 -6.33 5.07 10.52
CA ILE A 190 -5.45 4.57 11.59
C ILE A 190 -4.63 3.39 11.07
N ALA A 191 -5.25 2.43 10.39
CA ALA A 191 -4.56 1.27 9.83
C ALA A 191 -3.49 1.66 8.80
N ASP A 192 -3.83 2.58 7.90
CA ASP A 192 -2.90 3.09 6.88
C ASP A 192 -1.72 3.82 7.52
N SER A 193 -1.98 4.69 8.49
CA SER A 193 -0.93 5.41 9.21
C SER A 193 -0.02 4.46 10.00
N CYS A 194 -0.59 3.45 10.67
CA CYS A 194 0.18 2.39 11.33
C CYS A 194 1.04 1.59 10.32
N GLY A 195 0.53 1.33 9.13
CA GLY A 195 1.28 0.67 8.05
C GLY A 195 2.53 1.44 7.68
N ARG A 196 2.44 2.77 7.61
CA ARG A 196 3.48 3.72 7.17
C ARG A 196 4.51 4.09 8.24
N LEU A 197 4.28 3.79 9.52
CA LEU A 197 5.28 3.98 10.58
C LEU A 197 6.55 3.19 10.29
N SER A 198 7.70 3.75 10.65
CA SER A 198 9.00 3.12 10.41
C SER A 198 9.14 1.77 11.11
N GLY A 199 9.94 0.88 10.51
CA GLY A 199 10.30 -0.40 11.13
C GLY A 199 11.06 -0.20 12.45
N GLU A 200 11.81 0.90 12.57
CA GLU A 200 12.57 1.26 13.77
C GLU A 200 11.64 1.59 14.94
N LEU A 201 10.61 2.41 14.71
CA LEU A 201 9.59 2.70 15.71
C LEU A 201 8.83 1.43 16.10
N LYS A 202 8.42 0.63 15.11
CA LYS A 202 7.72 -0.64 15.36
C LYS A 202 8.55 -1.63 16.17
N ALA A 203 9.87 -1.67 15.95
CA ALA A 203 10.79 -2.54 16.68
C ALA A 203 11.01 -2.10 18.15
N ARG A 204 10.85 -0.80 18.46
CA ARG A 204 10.87 -0.30 19.84
C ARG A 204 9.65 -0.71 20.66
N HIS A 205 8.54 -1.03 19.98
CA HIS A 205 7.25 -1.38 20.59
C HIS A 205 6.76 -2.76 20.14
N PRO A 206 7.45 -3.86 20.47
CA PRO A 206 7.10 -5.21 20.03
C PRO A 206 5.83 -5.75 20.70
N ASP A 207 5.39 -5.14 21.78
CA ASP A 207 4.13 -5.40 22.51
C ASP A 207 2.89 -4.97 21.72
N ILE A 208 3.04 -4.02 20.80
CA ILE A 208 1.97 -3.59 19.91
C ILE A 208 1.80 -4.59 18.76
N ARG A 209 0.58 -5.08 18.58
CA ARG A 209 0.23 -6.00 17.49
C ARG A 209 0.07 -5.27 16.16
N TRP A 210 1.17 -4.75 15.60
CA TRP A 210 1.18 -3.95 14.36
C TRP A 210 0.41 -4.60 13.22
N ARG A 211 0.53 -5.93 13.07
CA ARG A 211 -0.17 -6.69 12.04
C ARG A 211 -1.69 -6.70 12.24
N ALA A 212 -2.15 -6.73 13.50
CA ALA A 212 -3.57 -6.65 13.81
C ALA A 212 -4.13 -5.25 13.55
N LEU A 213 -3.35 -4.20 13.84
CA LEU A 213 -3.73 -2.81 13.53
C LEU A 213 -3.89 -2.57 12.03
N SER A 214 -3.04 -3.14 11.19
CA SER A 214 -3.20 -3.08 9.72
C SER A 214 -4.46 -3.83 9.23
N GLY A 215 -5.00 -4.75 10.00
CA GLY A 215 -6.24 -5.48 9.72
C GLY A 215 -7.53 -4.83 10.25
N LEU A 216 -7.46 -3.67 10.93
CA LEU A 216 -8.62 -2.99 11.51
C LEU A 216 -9.79 -2.77 10.54
N PRO A 217 -9.58 -2.36 9.27
CA PRO A 217 -10.68 -2.19 8.33
C PRO A 217 -11.45 -3.48 8.06
N VAL A 218 -10.77 -4.63 8.07
CA VAL A 218 -11.40 -5.95 7.90
C VAL A 218 -12.24 -6.30 9.13
N ALA A 219 -11.69 -6.10 10.33
CA ALA A 219 -12.41 -6.35 11.58
C ALA A 219 -13.63 -5.43 11.73
N ALA A 220 -13.52 -4.16 11.31
CA ALA A 220 -14.63 -3.20 11.33
C ALA A 220 -15.78 -3.57 10.37
N ARG A 221 -15.55 -4.43 9.36
CA ARG A 221 -16.61 -4.95 8.47
C ARG A 221 -17.58 -5.89 9.18
N HIS A 222 -17.24 -6.44 10.32
CA HIS A 222 -18.12 -7.28 11.15
C HIS A 222 -19.24 -6.50 11.87
N GLY A 223 -19.59 -5.32 11.35
CA GLY A 223 -20.71 -4.51 11.83
C GLY A 223 -20.36 -3.61 13.02
N HIS A 224 -21.39 -3.08 13.67
CA HIS A 224 -21.27 -2.12 14.78
C HIS A 224 -20.46 -2.68 15.96
N ARG A 225 -20.66 -3.96 16.29
CA ARG A 225 -20.00 -4.62 17.41
C ARG A 225 -18.50 -4.77 17.19
N GLY A 226 -18.07 -5.19 15.98
CA GLY A 226 -16.65 -5.28 15.66
C GLY A 226 -15.96 -3.92 15.73
N CYS A 227 -16.65 -2.86 15.28
CA CYS A 227 -16.14 -1.50 15.40
C CYS A 227 -15.98 -1.07 16.86
N TRP A 228 -16.96 -1.36 17.71
CA TRP A 228 -16.92 -1.06 19.16
C TRP A 228 -15.77 -1.79 19.87
N GLU A 229 -15.59 -3.08 19.58
CA GLU A 229 -14.49 -3.88 20.15
C GLU A 229 -13.13 -3.31 19.80
N ILE A 230 -12.92 -2.86 18.55
CA ILE A 230 -11.68 -2.22 18.15
C ILE A 230 -11.44 -0.94 18.97
N VAL A 231 -12.45 -0.08 19.08
CA VAL A 231 -12.36 1.20 19.77
C VAL A 231 -12.01 1.02 21.26
N THR A 232 -12.55 -0.02 21.89
CA THR A 232 -12.41 -0.24 23.35
C THR A 232 -11.21 -1.11 23.72
N GLN A 233 -10.79 -2.02 22.85
CA GLN A 233 -9.75 -3.00 23.18
C GLN A 233 -8.40 -2.74 22.49
N HIS A 234 -8.40 -2.18 21.27
CA HIS A 234 -7.18 -2.04 20.49
C HIS A 234 -6.62 -0.61 20.47
N LEU A 235 -7.47 0.41 20.45
CA LEU A 235 -7.01 1.80 20.41
C LEU A 235 -6.35 2.30 21.69
N PRO A 236 -6.71 1.88 22.92
CA PRO A 236 -6.07 2.41 24.13
C PRO A 236 -4.57 2.19 24.20
N ALA A 237 -4.08 1.01 23.80
CA ALA A 237 -2.66 0.69 23.78
C ALA A 237 -1.89 1.54 22.76
N LEU A 238 -2.49 1.75 21.59
CA LEU A 238 -1.91 2.61 20.54
C LEU A 238 -1.85 4.07 20.99
N ASP A 239 -2.88 4.57 21.66
CA ASP A 239 -2.94 5.94 22.17
C ASP A 239 -1.86 6.21 23.24
N GLN A 240 -1.63 5.27 24.15
CA GLN A 240 -0.56 5.35 25.15
C GLN A 240 0.83 5.41 24.51
N LEU A 241 1.06 4.58 23.49
CA LEU A 241 2.31 4.61 22.71
C LEU A 241 2.51 5.98 22.05
N ILE A 242 1.47 6.51 21.41
CA ILE A 242 1.54 7.81 20.71
C ILE A 242 1.88 8.92 21.70
N GLU A 243 1.27 8.92 22.86
CA GLU A 243 1.55 9.90 23.91
C GLU A 243 3.01 9.81 24.36
N TYR A 244 3.51 8.60 24.59
CA TYR A 244 4.90 8.38 24.97
C TYR A 244 5.87 8.91 23.91
N GLU A 245 5.72 8.52 22.64
CA GLU A 245 6.63 8.90 21.55
C GLU A 245 6.56 10.40 21.19
N LEU A 246 5.43 11.05 21.41
CA LEU A 246 5.32 12.49 21.15
C LEU A 246 5.87 13.37 22.28
N THR A 247 6.03 12.81 23.49
CA THR A 247 6.53 13.53 24.68
C THR A 247 7.99 13.23 24.99
N SER A 248 8.53 12.14 24.39
CA SER A 248 9.95 11.75 24.49
C SER A 248 10.80 12.52 23.50
#